data_2c2e675bf9d2b5f30b84d4dcc3f3779d
#
_entry.id   2c2e675bf9d2b5f30b84d4dcc3f3779d
#
_cell.length_a   1.000
_cell.length_b   1.000
_cell.length_c   1.000
_cell.angle_alpha   90.00
_cell.angle_beta   90.00
_cell.angle_gamma   90.00
#
_symmetry.space_group_name_H-M   'P 1'
#
loop_
_entity.id
_entity.type
_entity.pdbx_description
1 polymer ?
#
loop_
_entity_poly.entity_id
_entity_poly.type
_entity_poly.pdbx_seq_one_letter_code
_entity_poly.pdbx_strand_id
1 'polypeptide(L)'
;MAAGVSRGRLRRGDLEAPFTGVRALPADVASDHLDPFARQIHQRRVQAYRYAPRLRPGQFLSHESAVAIRGGPLPLIHPPAPDRADPRTDAALARPAPMDGHLLDVHVSTLGDGPIVRAAGVRGHRAHPAAAELRTVRGFAIASPAMTWAQLGHLSVFDLVALGDFFCRVWREGYGRPDAGRRPWTTPDELRAMIARTRWSGIRRLRNALELVREDSWSPRESQVRCHLVLAGLPEPALNQDVYDDHGRFIGCVDLAYPDRKVAIEYHGVLHSARYAADVERIAALRAAGWTVIEVTSALFAQPERLVARVRAALAR
;
A
#
# COMPACT_ATOMS: atom_id res chain seq x y z
N MET A 1 -27.23 0.31 -18.85
CA MET A 1 -27.72 1.48 -19.65
C MET A 1 -26.81 2.66 -19.34
N ALA A 2 -26.23 3.29 -20.38
CA ALA A 2 -25.46 4.52 -20.20
C ALA A 2 -26.41 5.61 -19.68
N ALA A 3 -26.09 6.20 -18.54
CA ALA A 3 -26.85 7.27 -17.94
C ALA A 3 -26.98 8.45 -18.93
N GLY A 4 -28.10 8.54 -19.67
CA GLY A 4 -28.59 9.77 -20.32
C GLY A 4 -27.66 10.55 -21.26
N VAL A 5 -26.48 10.01 -21.64
CA VAL A 5 -25.50 10.71 -22.48
C VAL A 5 -25.85 10.53 -23.96
N SER A 6 -26.06 11.63 -24.67
CA SER A 6 -26.39 11.59 -26.09
C SER A 6 -25.23 11.04 -26.96
N ARG A 7 -25.55 10.40 -28.11
CA ARG A 7 -24.54 9.98 -29.08
C ARG A 7 -23.65 11.14 -29.56
N GLY A 8 -24.23 12.36 -29.67
CA GLY A 8 -23.47 13.56 -30.04
C GLY A 8 -22.42 13.93 -28.99
N ARG A 9 -22.74 13.80 -27.70
CA ARG A 9 -21.78 14.06 -26.60
C ARG A 9 -20.61 13.06 -26.64
N LEU A 10 -20.88 11.79 -26.93
CA LEU A 10 -19.85 10.74 -27.01
C LEU A 10 -18.87 10.89 -28.19
N ARG A 11 -19.22 11.72 -29.19
CA ARG A 11 -18.37 11.99 -30.37
C ARG A 11 -17.52 13.26 -30.25
N ARG A 12 -17.66 14.02 -29.16
CA ARG A 12 -16.89 15.26 -28.97
C ARG A 12 -15.42 14.97 -28.75
N GLY A 13 -14.55 15.81 -29.31
CA GLY A 13 -13.11 15.68 -29.27
C GLY A 13 -12.47 15.93 -27.88
N ASP A 14 -13.25 16.41 -26.90
CA ASP A 14 -12.84 16.61 -25.51
C ASP A 14 -12.88 15.33 -24.66
N LEU A 15 -13.27 14.19 -25.26
CA LEU A 15 -13.31 12.90 -24.60
C LEU A 15 -12.20 11.97 -25.10
N GLU A 16 -11.49 11.39 -24.17
CA GLU A 16 -10.55 10.28 -24.42
C GLU A 16 -11.28 8.95 -24.61
N ALA A 17 -10.59 8.01 -25.29
CA ALA A 17 -11.02 6.62 -25.46
C ALA A 17 -10.05 5.66 -24.76
N PRO A 18 -9.99 5.64 -23.41
CA PRO A 18 -9.00 4.84 -22.68
C PRO A 18 -9.13 3.34 -22.93
N PHE A 19 -10.34 2.89 -23.25
CA PHE A 19 -10.62 1.49 -23.62
C PHE A 19 -11.63 1.45 -24.75
N THR A 20 -11.59 0.40 -25.57
CA THR A 20 -12.58 0.19 -26.63
C THR A 20 -14.00 0.29 -26.08
N GLY A 21 -14.81 1.19 -26.63
CA GLY A 21 -16.21 1.42 -26.21
C GLY A 21 -16.36 2.24 -24.92
N VAL A 22 -15.29 2.81 -24.36
CA VAL A 22 -15.34 3.77 -23.26
C VAL A 22 -15.02 5.17 -23.77
N ARG A 23 -15.76 6.14 -23.26
CA ARG A 23 -15.45 7.56 -23.41
C ARG A 23 -15.37 8.17 -22.01
N ALA A 24 -14.29 8.88 -21.73
CA ALA A 24 -14.02 9.50 -20.44
C ALA A 24 -13.48 10.92 -20.63
N LEU A 25 -13.69 11.76 -19.65
CA LEU A 25 -12.95 13.02 -19.58
C LEU A 25 -11.43 12.72 -19.46
N PRO A 26 -10.57 13.61 -19.95
CA PRO A 26 -9.14 13.52 -19.72
C PRO A 26 -8.84 13.25 -18.24
N ALA A 27 -7.77 12.49 -17.98
CA ALA A 27 -7.33 12.30 -16.61
C ALA A 27 -6.92 13.67 -16.04
N ASP A 28 -7.38 13.96 -14.83
CA ASP A 28 -6.98 15.17 -14.15
C ASP A 28 -5.47 15.12 -13.88
N VAL A 29 -4.74 16.16 -14.33
CA VAL A 29 -3.30 16.33 -14.13
C VAL A 29 -2.98 16.64 -12.65
N ALA A 30 -4.01 16.73 -11.80
CA ALA A 30 -3.92 17.07 -10.38
C ALA A 30 -3.08 16.11 -9.50
N SER A 31 -2.39 15.12 -10.10
CA SER A 31 -1.56 14.16 -9.35
C SER A 31 -0.08 14.56 -9.22
N ASP A 32 0.36 15.66 -9.84
CA ASP A 32 1.79 16.02 -9.88
C ASP A 32 2.37 16.45 -8.53
N HIS A 33 1.51 16.86 -7.60
CA HIS A 33 1.90 17.19 -6.22
C HIS A 33 2.03 15.95 -5.32
N LEU A 34 1.60 14.78 -5.78
CA LEU A 34 1.67 13.54 -5.03
C LEU A 34 3.07 12.94 -5.10
N ASP A 35 3.49 12.27 -4.02
CA ASP A 35 4.67 11.44 -4.07
C ASP A 35 4.51 10.31 -5.11
N PRO A 36 5.61 9.70 -5.59
CA PRO A 36 5.54 8.71 -6.67
C PRO A 36 4.62 7.52 -6.39
N PHE A 37 4.54 7.04 -5.13
CA PHE A 37 3.66 5.93 -4.75
C PHE A 37 2.20 6.34 -4.82
N ALA A 38 1.85 7.44 -4.17
CA ALA A 38 0.50 7.98 -4.17
C ALA A 38 0.02 8.32 -5.59
N ARG A 39 0.91 8.87 -6.42
CA ARG A 39 0.64 9.19 -7.82
C ARG A 39 0.31 7.94 -8.63
N GLN A 40 1.15 6.90 -8.59
CA GLN A 40 0.93 5.68 -9.36
C GLN A 40 -0.36 4.96 -8.90
N ILE A 41 -0.65 4.93 -7.60
CA ILE A 41 -1.91 4.38 -7.05
C ILE A 41 -3.11 5.19 -7.53
N HIS A 42 -3.02 6.53 -7.51
CA HIS A 42 -4.09 7.41 -8.02
C HIS A 42 -4.39 7.13 -9.49
N GLN A 43 -3.36 7.07 -10.32
CA GLN A 43 -3.47 6.82 -11.76
C GLN A 43 -4.08 5.43 -12.05
N ARG A 44 -3.63 4.38 -11.36
CA ARG A 44 -4.24 3.04 -11.42
C ARG A 44 -5.73 3.06 -11.03
N ARG A 45 -6.09 3.81 -9.98
CA ARG A 45 -7.47 3.97 -9.54
C ARG A 45 -8.34 4.62 -10.61
N VAL A 46 -7.84 5.68 -11.24
CA VAL A 46 -8.52 6.35 -12.36
C VAL A 46 -8.79 5.37 -13.50
N GLN A 47 -7.79 4.58 -13.91
CA GLN A 47 -7.94 3.58 -14.97
C GLN A 47 -8.92 2.48 -14.59
N ALA A 48 -8.90 1.99 -13.36
CA ALA A 48 -9.86 1.00 -12.89
C ALA A 48 -11.30 1.51 -12.98
N TYR A 49 -11.57 2.75 -12.57
CA TYR A 49 -12.89 3.36 -12.71
C TYR A 49 -13.29 3.62 -14.17
N ARG A 50 -12.35 3.99 -15.03
CA ARG A 50 -12.59 4.16 -16.46
C ARG A 50 -13.00 2.83 -17.13
N TYR A 51 -12.42 1.71 -16.69
CA TYR A 51 -12.77 0.38 -17.21
C TYR A 51 -14.07 -0.19 -16.62
N ALA A 52 -14.40 0.14 -15.38
CA ALA A 52 -15.49 -0.47 -14.63
C ALA A 52 -16.85 -0.57 -15.37
N PRO A 53 -17.28 0.42 -16.20
CA PRO A 53 -18.51 0.32 -16.99
C PRO A 53 -18.53 -0.84 -18.02
N ARG A 54 -17.38 -1.45 -18.31
CA ARG A 54 -17.26 -2.59 -19.22
C ARG A 54 -17.38 -3.95 -18.54
N LEU A 55 -17.41 -3.98 -17.23
CA LEU A 55 -17.59 -5.24 -16.50
C LEU A 55 -18.90 -5.90 -16.89
N ARG A 56 -18.84 -7.18 -17.20
CA ARG A 56 -19.99 -8.01 -17.50
C ARG A 56 -20.44 -8.78 -16.25
N PRO A 57 -21.63 -9.35 -16.23
CA PRO A 57 -22.04 -10.26 -15.15
C PRO A 57 -20.97 -11.33 -14.87
N GLY A 58 -20.64 -11.54 -13.61
CA GLY A 58 -19.58 -12.44 -13.18
C GLY A 58 -18.15 -11.88 -13.27
N GLN A 59 -17.95 -10.65 -13.79
CA GLN A 59 -16.66 -9.97 -13.80
C GLN A 59 -16.59 -8.93 -12.71
N PHE A 60 -15.39 -8.72 -12.17
CA PHE A 60 -15.13 -7.75 -11.07
C PHE A 60 -13.68 -7.24 -11.09
N LEU A 61 -13.49 -6.05 -10.58
CA LEU A 61 -12.14 -5.49 -10.36
C LEU A 61 -11.41 -6.26 -9.27
N SER A 62 -10.15 -6.58 -9.50
CA SER A 62 -9.39 -7.50 -8.65
C SER A 62 -7.92 -7.11 -8.55
N HIS A 63 -7.13 -7.84 -7.78
CA HIS A 63 -5.68 -7.68 -7.66
C HIS A 63 -5.30 -6.20 -7.40
N GLU A 64 -4.28 -5.68 -8.10
CA GLU A 64 -3.76 -4.32 -7.94
C GLU A 64 -4.81 -3.23 -8.22
N SER A 65 -5.76 -3.49 -9.14
CA SER A 65 -6.86 -2.55 -9.38
C SER A 65 -7.79 -2.41 -8.19
N ALA A 66 -8.05 -3.50 -7.49
CA ALA A 66 -8.85 -3.49 -6.27
C ALA A 66 -8.11 -2.82 -5.09
N VAL A 67 -6.79 -2.97 -5.01
CA VAL A 67 -5.96 -2.22 -4.05
C VAL A 67 -6.01 -0.72 -4.35
N ALA A 68 -5.78 -0.33 -5.60
CA ALA A 68 -5.75 1.07 -6.01
C ALA A 68 -7.07 1.80 -5.74
N ILE A 69 -8.22 1.14 -5.94
CA ILE A 69 -9.55 1.70 -5.61
C ILE A 69 -9.66 2.02 -4.11
N ARG A 70 -9.05 1.23 -3.24
CA ARG A 70 -9.05 1.43 -1.78
C ARG A 70 -7.92 2.34 -1.29
N GLY A 71 -7.01 2.76 -2.18
CA GLY A 71 -5.85 3.56 -1.83
C GLY A 71 -4.77 2.78 -1.05
N GLY A 72 -4.77 1.45 -1.15
CA GLY A 72 -3.81 0.60 -0.47
C GLY A 72 -2.40 0.68 -1.09
N PRO A 73 -1.36 0.31 -0.33
CA PRO A 73 0.01 0.35 -0.79
C PRO A 73 0.28 -0.76 -1.81
N LEU A 74 1.01 -0.39 -2.86
CA LEU A 74 1.60 -1.30 -3.84
C LEU A 74 3.05 -0.91 -4.08
N PRO A 75 3.93 -1.87 -4.44
CA PRO A 75 5.27 -1.51 -4.89
C PRO A 75 5.21 -0.67 -6.16
N LEU A 76 6.15 0.28 -6.29
CA LEU A 76 6.30 1.05 -7.51
C LEU A 76 6.71 0.16 -8.67
N ILE A 77 6.04 0.30 -9.79
CA ILE A 77 6.43 -0.31 -11.05
C ILE A 77 7.32 0.67 -11.81
N HIS A 78 8.49 0.19 -12.17
CA HIS A 78 9.44 0.89 -13.00
C HIS A 78 9.50 0.25 -14.38
N PRO A 79 9.86 1.00 -15.45
CA PRO A 79 10.11 0.39 -16.74
C PRO A 79 11.28 -0.60 -16.64
N PRO A 80 11.32 -1.63 -17.49
CA PRO A 80 12.48 -2.51 -17.56
C PRO A 80 13.74 -1.70 -17.82
N ALA A 81 14.86 -2.12 -17.21
CA ALA A 81 16.14 -1.49 -17.50
C ALA A 81 16.43 -1.60 -19.01
N PRO A 82 17.02 -0.58 -19.63
CA PRO A 82 17.39 -0.65 -21.04
C PRO A 82 18.42 -1.76 -21.27
N ASP A 83 18.21 -2.59 -22.28
CA ASP A 83 19.05 -3.77 -22.62
C ASP A 83 20.54 -3.46 -22.86
N ARG A 84 20.94 -2.18 -22.96
CA ARG A 84 22.29 -1.72 -23.25
C ARG A 84 22.72 -0.53 -22.39
N ALA A 85 22.39 -0.52 -21.09
CA ALA A 85 22.98 0.47 -20.21
C ALA A 85 24.48 0.17 -20.04
N ASP A 86 25.35 1.10 -20.43
CA ASP A 86 26.78 1.00 -20.11
C ASP A 86 26.91 1.03 -18.56
N PRO A 87 27.43 -0.04 -17.93
CA PRO A 87 27.53 -0.11 -16.48
C PRO A 87 28.46 0.94 -15.86
N ARG A 88 29.18 1.71 -16.70
CA ARG A 88 30.11 2.76 -16.28
C ARG A 88 29.50 4.17 -16.27
N THR A 89 28.25 4.32 -16.69
CA THR A 89 27.58 5.64 -16.68
C THR A 89 26.72 5.80 -15.42
N ASP A 90 26.70 7.00 -14.85
CA ASP A 90 25.83 7.35 -13.73
C ASP A 90 24.34 7.07 -14.04
N ALA A 91 23.96 7.09 -15.31
CA ALA A 91 22.63 6.71 -15.79
C ALA A 91 22.29 5.22 -15.54
N ALA A 92 23.30 4.33 -15.52
CA ALA A 92 23.10 2.91 -15.20
C ALA A 92 22.88 2.67 -13.70
N LEU A 93 23.33 3.58 -12.84
CA LEU A 93 23.16 3.54 -11.38
C LEU A 93 21.84 4.20 -10.94
N ALA A 94 21.27 5.08 -11.75
CA ALA A 94 20.01 5.76 -11.45
C ALA A 94 18.83 4.83 -11.76
N ARG A 95 18.03 4.52 -10.73
CA ARG A 95 16.80 3.78 -10.93
C ARG A 95 15.88 4.57 -11.87
N PRO A 96 15.36 3.98 -12.97
CA PRO A 96 14.47 4.70 -13.87
C PRO A 96 13.26 5.26 -13.14
N ALA A 97 12.72 6.38 -13.61
CA ALA A 97 11.50 6.95 -13.04
C ALA A 97 10.36 5.92 -13.03
N PRO A 98 9.46 5.94 -12.03
CA PRO A 98 8.31 5.05 -12.01
C PRO A 98 7.46 5.20 -13.27
N MET A 99 6.89 4.08 -13.75
CA MET A 99 5.95 4.09 -14.86
C MET A 99 4.72 4.94 -14.51
N ASP A 100 4.17 5.62 -15.53
CA ASP A 100 2.85 6.20 -15.44
C ASP A 100 1.81 5.10 -15.16
N GLY A 101 1.09 5.23 -14.05
CA GLY A 101 0.07 4.27 -13.62
C GLY A 101 -1.11 4.15 -14.60
N HIS A 102 -1.31 5.13 -15.49
CA HIS A 102 -2.29 5.06 -16.57
C HIS A 102 -1.90 4.02 -17.64
N LEU A 103 -0.64 3.68 -17.76
CA LEU A 103 -0.12 2.67 -18.70
C LEU A 103 -0.12 1.26 -18.11
N LEU A 104 -0.42 1.10 -16.82
CA LEU A 104 -0.47 -0.20 -16.17
C LEU A 104 -1.82 -0.87 -16.39
N ASP A 105 -1.79 -2.18 -16.59
CA ASP A 105 -3.00 -2.97 -16.83
C ASP A 105 -4.04 -2.83 -15.72
N VAL A 106 -5.32 -2.76 -16.11
CA VAL A 106 -6.45 -2.94 -15.22
C VAL A 106 -6.67 -4.43 -14.98
N HIS A 107 -6.71 -4.86 -13.74
CA HIS A 107 -6.90 -6.25 -13.36
C HIS A 107 -8.38 -6.58 -13.16
N VAL A 108 -8.88 -7.52 -13.95
CA VAL A 108 -10.28 -7.98 -13.94
C VAL A 108 -10.33 -9.49 -13.79
N SER A 109 -11.04 -9.97 -12.78
CA SER A 109 -11.31 -11.40 -12.63
C SER A 109 -12.68 -11.77 -13.17
N THR A 110 -12.77 -12.98 -13.74
CA THR A 110 -14.03 -13.63 -14.10
C THR A 110 -14.26 -14.80 -13.15
N LEU A 111 -15.46 -14.90 -12.58
CA LEU A 111 -15.86 -15.95 -11.67
C LEU A 111 -16.16 -17.25 -12.44
N GLY A 112 -15.65 -18.37 -11.93
CA GLY A 112 -15.91 -19.70 -12.50
C GLY A 112 -15.39 -19.86 -13.93
N ASP A 113 -16.15 -20.54 -14.78
CA ASP A 113 -15.74 -20.94 -16.13
C ASP A 113 -16.03 -19.91 -17.22
N GLY A 114 -16.54 -18.73 -16.83
CA GLY A 114 -16.77 -17.64 -17.77
C GLY A 114 -15.50 -17.23 -18.55
N PRO A 115 -15.65 -16.57 -19.72
CA PRO A 115 -14.51 -16.16 -20.54
C PRO A 115 -13.64 -15.13 -19.81
N ILE A 116 -12.34 -15.38 -19.76
CA ILE A 116 -11.36 -14.44 -19.25
C ILE A 116 -11.31 -13.21 -20.17
N VAL A 117 -11.25 -12.03 -19.57
CA VAL A 117 -11.14 -10.76 -20.30
C VAL A 117 -9.84 -10.74 -21.10
N ARG A 118 -9.96 -10.41 -22.40
CA ARG A 118 -8.84 -10.20 -23.33
C ARG A 118 -9.06 -8.85 -24.00
N ALA A 119 -8.41 -7.81 -23.50
CA ALA A 119 -8.47 -6.47 -24.04
C ALA A 119 -7.14 -5.75 -23.78
N ALA A 120 -6.76 -4.86 -24.68
CA ALA A 120 -5.56 -4.02 -24.48
C ALA A 120 -5.67 -3.20 -23.18
N GLY A 121 -4.60 -3.15 -22.40
CA GLY A 121 -4.55 -2.47 -21.10
C GLY A 121 -5.36 -3.17 -20.00
N VAL A 122 -5.72 -4.46 -20.19
CA VAL A 122 -6.47 -5.23 -19.21
C VAL A 122 -5.84 -6.61 -19.02
N ARG A 123 -5.52 -6.94 -17.78
CA ARG A 123 -5.08 -8.29 -17.39
C ARG A 123 -6.26 -9.06 -16.83
N GLY A 124 -6.73 -10.04 -17.59
CA GLY A 124 -7.81 -10.93 -17.18
C GLY A 124 -7.33 -12.08 -16.31
N HIS A 125 -8.10 -12.41 -15.28
CA HIS A 125 -7.84 -13.49 -14.33
C HIS A 125 -9.07 -14.38 -14.19
N ARG A 126 -8.87 -15.60 -13.72
CA ARG A 126 -9.93 -16.50 -13.28
C ARG A 126 -10.01 -16.51 -11.75
N ALA A 127 -11.22 -16.44 -11.22
CA ALA A 127 -11.45 -16.59 -9.80
C ALA A 127 -12.25 -17.86 -9.51
N HIS A 128 -11.78 -18.63 -8.53
CA HIS A 128 -12.47 -19.83 -8.09
C HIS A 128 -13.74 -19.45 -7.31
N PRO A 129 -14.92 -20.09 -7.61
CA PRO A 129 -16.18 -19.75 -6.93
C PRO A 129 -16.10 -19.84 -5.38
N ALA A 130 -15.42 -20.84 -4.85
CA ALA A 130 -15.28 -21.00 -3.40
C ALA A 130 -14.53 -19.85 -2.71
N ALA A 131 -13.72 -19.10 -3.47
CA ALA A 131 -12.99 -17.92 -2.98
C ALA A 131 -13.76 -16.62 -3.18
N ALA A 132 -14.90 -16.66 -3.86
CA ALA A 132 -15.64 -15.46 -4.24
C ALA A 132 -16.16 -14.73 -3.01
N GLU A 133 -15.64 -13.54 -2.81
CA GLU A 133 -16.13 -12.60 -1.83
C GLU A 133 -16.04 -11.20 -2.44
N LEU A 134 -17.21 -10.69 -2.84
CA LEU A 134 -17.30 -9.45 -3.59
C LEU A 134 -17.94 -8.34 -2.74
N ARG A 135 -17.58 -7.12 -3.07
CA ARG A 135 -18.20 -5.90 -2.56
C ARG A 135 -18.64 -5.04 -3.73
N THR A 136 -19.49 -4.07 -3.47
CA THR A 136 -19.90 -3.07 -4.46
C THR A 136 -19.30 -1.71 -4.09
N VAL A 137 -18.61 -1.08 -5.03
CA VAL A 137 -18.07 0.27 -4.89
C VAL A 137 -18.55 1.09 -6.08
N ARG A 138 -19.24 2.20 -5.84
CA ARG A 138 -19.81 3.07 -6.89
C ARG A 138 -20.62 2.29 -7.94
N GLY A 139 -21.33 1.24 -7.53
CA GLY A 139 -22.14 0.39 -8.42
C GLY A 139 -21.37 -0.69 -9.18
N PHE A 140 -20.08 -0.86 -8.98
CA PHE A 140 -19.26 -1.89 -9.63
C PHE A 140 -18.83 -2.99 -8.66
N ALA A 141 -18.78 -4.22 -9.18
CA ALA A 141 -18.28 -5.35 -8.40
C ALA A 141 -16.74 -5.29 -8.26
N ILE A 142 -16.26 -5.55 -7.05
CA ILE A 142 -14.85 -5.56 -6.70
C ILE A 142 -14.58 -6.69 -5.70
N ALA A 143 -13.41 -7.32 -5.78
CA ALA A 143 -12.97 -8.30 -4.78
C ALA A 143 -12.99 -7.68 -3.36
N SER A 144 -13.38 -8.45 -2.34
CA SER A 144 -13.25 -8.01 -0.95
C SER A 144 -11.80 -7.71 -0.58
N PRO A 145 -11.52 -6.99 0.50
CA PRO A 145 -10.14 -6.75 0.95
C PRO A 145 -9.37 -8.04 1.18
N ALA A 146 -9.96 -9.03 1.87
CA ALA A 146 -9.31 -10.31 2.12
C ALA A 146 -9.06 -11.10 0.83
N MET A 147 -10.03 -11.16 -0.09
CA MET A 147 -9.83 -11.77 -1.40
C MET A 147 -8.76 -11.03 -2.22
N THR A 148 -8.76 -9.71 -2.22
CA THR A 148 -7.76 -8.88 -2.90
C THR A 148 -6.36 -9.20 -2.41
N TRP A 149 -6.16 -9.27 -1.09
CA TRP A 149 -4.88 -9.62 -0.48
C TRP A 149 -4.41 -11.02 -0.90
N ALA A 150 -5.30 -12.01 -0.84
CA ALA A 150 -4.98 -13.39 -1.24
C ALA A 150 -4.63 -13.52 -2.74
N GLN A 151 -5.20 -12.69 -3.62
CA GLN A 151 -4.89 -12.66 -5.05
C GLN A 151 -3.47 -12.13 -5.35
N LEU A 152 -2.83 -11.45 -4.40
CA LEU A 152 -1.53 -10.80 -4.58
C LEU A 152 -0.33 -11.62 -4.07
N GLY A 153 -0.48 -12.93 -3.90
CA GLY A 153 0.60 -13.82 -3.42
C GLY A 153 1.87 -13.84 -4.29
N HIS A 154 1.91 -13.12 -5.41
CA HIS A 154 3.13 -12.89 -6.19
C HIS A 154 4.01 -11.77 -5.62
N LEU A 155 3.47 -10.88 -4.78
CA LEU A 155 4.22 -9.81 -4.13
C LEU A 155 5.25 -10.39 -3.13
N SER A 156 6.20 -9.56 -2.73
CA SER A 156 7.13 -9.91 -1.65
C SER A 156 6.39 -10.07 -0.31
N VAL A 157 6.97 -10.82 0.62
CA VAL A 157 6.41 -10.95 1.98
C VAL A 157 6.23 -9.57 2.63
N PHE A 158 7.20 -8.67 2.48
CA PHE A 158 7.14 -7.33 3.04
C PHE A 158 6.00 -6.47 2.45
N ASP A 159 5.77 -6.56 1.14
CA ASP A 159 4.66 -5.84 0.49
C ASP A 159 3.31 -6.43 0.88
N LEU A 160 3.23 -7.76 1.03
CA LEU A 160 2.03 -8.44 1.53
C LEU A 160 1.72 -8.05 2.98
N VAL A 161 2.74 -7.92 3.84
CA VAL A 161 2.56 -7.44 5.22
C VAL A 161 2.08 -6.00 5.21
N ALA A 162 2.73 -5.12 4.47
CA ALA A 162 2.32 -3.71 4.39
C ALA A 162 0.88 -3.54 3.88
N LEU A 163 0.46 -4.35 2.91
CA LEU A 163 -0.93 -4.36 2.43
C LEU A 163 -1.89 -4.98 3.44
N GLY A 164 -1.48 -6.04 4.13
CA GLY A 164 -2.26 -6.68 5.20
C GLY A 164 -2.50 -5.72 6.36
N ASP A 165 -1.45 -5.07 6.84
CA ASP A 165 -1.50 -4.05 7.90
C ASP A 165 -2.45 -2.90 7.49
N PHE A 166 -2.34 -2.40 6.24
CA PHE A 166 -3.24 -1.37 5.72
C PHE A 166 -4.72 -1.80 5.73
N PHE A 167 -5.02 -3.05 5.35
CA PHE A 167 -6.39 -3.53 5.33
C PHE A 167 -6.93 -3.86 6.73
N CYS A 168 -6.06 -4.31 7.63
CA CYS A 168 -6.41 -4.68 8.99
C CYS A 168 -6.32 -3.53 9.99
N ARG A 169 -5.89 -2.33 9.56
CA ARG A 169 -5.62 -1.19 10.42
C ARG A 169 -6.81 -0.86 11.31
N VAL A 170 -6.59 -0.92 12.63
CA VAL A 170 -7.50 -0.43 13.65
C VAL A 170 -7.24 1.06 13.89
N TRP A 171 -8.29 1.85 13.75
CA TRP A 171 -8.23 3.31 13.93
C TRP A 171 -8.54 3.65 15.38
N ARG A 172 -7.55 3.43 16.25
CA ARG A 172 -7.71 3.66 17.69
C ARG A 172 -7.76 5.14 18.04
N GLU A 173 -8.39 5.46 19.17
CA GLU A 173 -8.42 6.80 19.73
C GLU A 173 -7.01 7.27 20.16
N GLY A 174 -6.82 8.59 20.21
CA GLY A 174 -5.57 9.21 20.62
C GLY A 174 -5.45 10.65 20.14
N TYR A 175 -4.44 11.34 20.62
CA TYR A 175 -4.20 12.74 20.27
C TYR A 175 -3.95 12.91 18.76
N GLY A 176 -4.65 13.84 18.12
CA GLY A 176 -4.48 14.16 16.71
C GLY A 176 -4.96 13.08 15.73
N ARG A 177 -5.83 12.15 16.15
CA ARG A 177 -6.36 11.03 15.35
C ARG A 177 -7.81 11.27 14.91
N PRO A 178 -8.03 12.00 13.78
CA PRO A 178 -9.40 12.37 13.36
C PRO A 178 -10.24 11.17 12.86
N ASP A 179 -9.57 10.07 12.45
CA ASP A 179 -10.24 8.88 11.90
C ASP A 179 -10.53 7.81 12.97
N ALA A 180 -10.40 8.12 14.26
CA ALA A 180 -10.67 7.18 15.35
C ALA A 180 -12.07 6.56 15.24
N GLY A 181 -12.17 5.26 15.51
CA GLY A 181 -13.42 4.50 15.40
C GLY A 181 -13.78 4.06 13.97
N ARG A 182 -13.03 4.43 12.96
CA ARG A 182 -13.18 3.89 11.61
C ARG A 182 -12.94 2.39 11.62
N ARG A 183 -13.85 1.62 11.01
CA ARG A 183 -13.69 0.17 10.91
C ARG A 183 -12.56 -0.23 9.97
N PRO A 184 -11.78 -1.27 10.30
CA PRO A 184 -10.82 -1.86 9.38
C PRO A 184 -11.53 -2.40 8.14
N TRP A 185 -10.79 -2.55 7.04
CA TRP A 185 -11.32 -3.14 5.83
C TRP A 185 -11.52 -4.66 5.95
N THR A 186 -10.70 -5.33 6.75
CA THR A 186 -10.73 -6.76 7.07
C THR A 186 -9.95 -6.99 8.37
N THR A 187 -9.86 -8.23 8.82
CA THR A 187 -9.09 -8.64 10.01
C THR A 187 -8.07 -9.72 9.65
N PRO A 188 -7.04 -9.95 10.48
CA PRO A 188 -6.09 -11.05 10.28
C PRO A 188 -6.79 -12.42 10.20
N ASP A 189 -7.86 -12.63 10.97
CA ASP A 189 -8.62 -13.88 10.92
C ASP A 189 -9.40 -14.05 9.62
N GLU A 190 -9.97 -12.98 9.07
CA GLU A 190 -10.60 -13.01 7.75
C GLU A 190 -9.57 -13.25 6.62
N LEU A 191 -8.36 -12.71 6.73
CA LEU A 191 -7.25 -13.05 5.81
C LEU A 191 -6.90 -14.54 5.91
N ARG A 192 -6.79 -15.09 7.12
CA ARG A 192 -6.51 -16.51 7.37
C ARG A 192 -7.62 -17.40 6.81
N ALA A 193 -8.86 -17.06 7.06
CA ALA A 193 -10.01 -17.78 6.53
C ALA A 193 -10.04 -17.74 4.99
N MET A 194 -9.71 -16.59 4.37
CA MET A 194 -9.69 -16.45 2.92
C MET A 194 -8.65 -17.35 2.27
N ILE A 195 -7.42 -17.39 2.78
CA ILE A 195 -6.36 -18.24 2.21
C ILE A 195 -6.59 -19.73 2.42
N ALA A 196 -7.47 -20.11 3.34
CA ALA A 196 -7.86 -21.49 3.58
C ALA A 196 -8.95 -22.00 2.60
N ARG A 197 -9.70 -21.10 1.93
CA ARG A 197 -10.85 -21.48 1.08
C ARG A 197 -10.46 -22.23 -0.19
N THR A 198 -9.27 -21.99 -0.73
CA THR A 198 -8.82 -22.59 -1.99
C THR A 198 -7.29 -22.53 -2.13
N ARG A 199 -6.78 -23.07 -3.23
CA ARG A 199 -5.35 -22.96 -3.57
C ARG A 199 -5.07 -21.58 -4.19
N TRP A 200 -4.18 -20.82 -3.56
CA TRP A 200 -3.75 -19.53 -4.04
C TRP A 200 -2.34 -19.58 -4.62
N SER A 201 -2.10 -18.83 -5.67
CA SER A 201 -0.73 -18.60 -6.15
C SER A 201 0.08 -17.90 -5.06
N GLY A 202 1.31 -18.37 -4.80
CA GLY A 202 2.16 -17.79 -3.76
C GLY A 202 1.73 -18.08 -2.32
N ILE A 203 0.95 -19.14 -2.06
CA ILE A 203 0.41 -19.49 -0.73
C ILE A 203 1.46 -19.50 0.39
N ARG A 204 2.72 -19.88 0.09
CA ARG A 204 3.79 -19.84 1.10
C ARG A 204 4.09 -18.40 1.55
N ARG A 205 4.16 -17.45 0.60
CA ARG A 205 4.36 -16.03 0.93
C ARG A 205 3.18 -15.45 1.69
N LEU A 206 1.95 -15.80 1.29
CA LEU A 206 0.74 -15.38 2.00
C LEU A 206 0.76 -15.86 3.46
N ARG A 207 1.09 -17.12 3.71
CA ARG A 207 1.20 -17.67 5.07
C ARG A 207 2.30 -16.95 5.87
N ASN A 208 3.49 -16.81 5.30
CA ASN A 208 4.60 -16.11 5.96
C ASN A 208 4.25 -14.64 6.27
N ALA A 209 3.57 -13.96 5.34
CA ALA A 209 3.13 -12.59 5.56
C ALA A 209 2.07 -12.50 6.65
N LEU A 210 1.11 -13.43 6.69
CA LEU A 210 0.02 -13.44 7.67
C LEU A 210 0.53 -13.51 9.13
N GLU A 211 1.62 -14.25 9.37
CA GLU A 211 2.25 -14.31 10.70
C GLU A 211 2.82 -12.96 11.15
N LEU A 212 3.12 -12.09 10.18
CA LEU A 212 3.69 -10.77 10.41
C LEU A 212 2.67 -9.62 10.30
N VAL A 213 1.43 -9.86 9.85
CA VAL A 213 0.40 -8.81 9.77
C VAL A 213 0.02 -8.31 11.17
N ARG A 214 -0.07 -6.97 11.31
CA ARG A 214 -0.49 -6.28 12.55
C ARG A 214 -1.52 -5.22 12.25
N GLU A 215 -2.31 -4.87 13.25
CA GLU A 215 -3.47 -3.98 13.11
C GLU A 215 -3.16 -2.50 13.41
N ASP A 216 -2.00 -2.19 13.96
CA ASP A 216 -1.64 -0.83 14.41
C ASP A 216 -0.45 -0.22 13.64
N SER A 217 -0.14 -0.72 12.45
CA SER A 217 0.82 -0.08 11.55
C SER A 217 0.12 0.94 10.64
N TRP A 218 0.66 2.14 10.52
CA TRP A 218 -0.02 3.24 9.82
C TRP A 218 0.59 3.58 8.48
N SER A 219 1.79 3.10 8.22
CA SER A 219 2.42 3.27 6.92
C SER A 219 3.11 2.00 6.43
N PRO A 220 3.26 1.82 5.10
CA PRO A 220 3.98 0.68 4.55
C PRO A 220 5.44 0.60 5.02
N ARG A 221 6.07 1.74 5.30
CA ARG A 221 7.47 1.81 5.74
C ARG A 221 7.64 1.35 7.19
N GLU A 222 6.71 1.72 8.07
CA GLU A 222 6.66 1.19 9.43
C GLU A 222 6.55 -0.34 9.42
N SER A 223 5.61 -0.90 8.63
CA SER A 223 5.46 -2.34 8.46
C SER A 223 6.76 -3.01 7.99
N GLN A 224 7.42 -2.43 7.00
CA GLN A 224 8.66 -2.98 6.43
C GLN A 224 9.84 -2.88 7.41
N VAL A 225 10.01 -1.75 8.12
CA VAL A 225 11.03 -1.58 9.17
C VAL A 225 10.81 -2.62 10.27
N ARG A 226 9.58 -2.75 10.77
CA ARG A 226 9.22 -3.77 11.78
C ARG A 226 9.59 -5.17 11.32
N CYS A 227 9.24 -5.53 10.08
CA CYS A 227 9.59 -6.84 9.53
C CYS A 227 11.10 -7.10 9.52
N HIS A 228 11.92 -6.10 9.15
CA HIS A 228 13.38 -6.24 9.20
C HIS A 228 13.88 -6.54 10.62
N LEU A 229 13.33 -5.87 11.63
CA LEU A 229 13.72 -6.07 13.02
C LEU A 229 13.32 -7.47 13.53
N VAL A 230 12.05 -7.85 13.34
CA VAL A 230 11.50 -9.12 13.81
C VAL A 230 12.18 -10.32 13.14
N LEU A 231 12.36 -10.27 11.81
CA LEU A 231 13.03 -11.35 11.07
C LEU A 231 14.53 -11.46 11.39
N ALA A 232 15.14 -10.40 11.91
CA ALA A 232 16.51 -10.44 12.43
C ALA A 232 16.59 -10.91 13.90
N GLY A 233 15.47 -11.36 14.48
CA GLY A 233 15.41 -11.91 15.84
C GLY A 233 15.39 -10.87 16.96
N LEU A 234 15.10 -9.59 16.65
CA LEU A 234 14.83 -8.61 17.72
C LEU A 234 13.40 -8.80 18.26
N PRO A 235 13.12 -8.39 19.50
CA PRO A 235 11.77 -8.35 20.02
C PRO A 235 10.84 -7.55 19.11
N GLU A 236 9.56 -7.87 19.08
CA GLU A 236 8.58 -7.09 18.33
C GLU A 236 8.41 -5.71 18.98
N PRO A 237 8.61 -4.60 18.26
CA PRO A 237 8.38 -3.27 18.79
C PRO A 237 6.88 -2.97 18.94
N ALA A 238 6.52 -2.14 19.91
CA ALA A 238 5.20 -1.52 19.97
C ALA A 238 5.02 -0.59 18.76
N LEU A 239 3.83 -0.61 18.17
CA LEU A 239 3.48 0.18 16.99
C LEU A 239 2.76 1.46 17.38
N ASN A 240 3.12 2.56 16.74
CA ASN A 240 2.46 3.86 16.90
C ASN A 240 2.23 4.24 18.37
N GLN A 241 3.31 4.11 19.16
CA GLN A 241 3.30 4.30 20.61
C GLN A 241 3.16 5.76 20.98
N ASP A 242 2.13 6.08 21.77
CA ASP A 242 1.99 7.40 22.36
C ASP A 242 2.98 7.55 23.51
N VAL A 243 3.76 8.65 23.49
CA VAL A 243 4.78 8.95 24.47
C VAL A 243 4.39 10.21 25.22
N TYR A 244 4.55 10.16 26.55
CA TYR A 244 4.27 11.25 27.49
C TYR A 244 5.52 11.57 28.30
N ASP A 245 5.64 12.83 28.75
CA ASP A 245 6.68 13.23 29.70
C ASP A 245 6.33 12.78 31.12
N ASP A 246 7.25 13.03 32.05
CA ASP A 246 7.11 12.68 33.48
C ASP A 246 5.95 13.47 34.18
N HIS A 247 5.41 14.49 33.52
CA HIS A 247 4.25 15.28 33.98
C HIS A 247 2.94 14.83 33.29
N GLY A 248 2.95 13.74 32.48
CA GLY A 248 1.80 13.24 31.77
C GLY A 248 1.42 14.08 30.55
N ARG A 249 2.26 15.00 30.05
CA ARG A 249 1.98 15.76 28.83
C ARG A 249 2.39 14.95 27.63
N PHE A 250 1.53 14.92 26.63
CA PHE A 250 1.78 14.22 25.37
C PHE A 250 2.96 14.85 24.61
N ILE A 251 3.97 14.05 24.31
CA ILE A 251 5.13 14.45 23.51
C ILE A 251 4.88 14.16 22.02
N GLY A 252 4.38 12.96 21.71
CA GLY A 252 4.14 12.53 20.35
C GLY A 252 3.81 11.05 20.25
N CYS A 253 3.40 10.64 19.05
CA CYS A 253 3.27 9.25 18.68
C CYS A 253 4.53 8.85 17.90
N VAL A 254 5.20 7.76 18.28
CA VAL A 254 6.38 7.24 17.59
C VAL A 254 6.01 5.99 16.78
N ASP A 255 6.58 5.85 15.59
CA ASP A 255 6.21 4.78 14.66
C ASP A 255 6.40 3.38 15.25
N LEU A 256 7.59 3.15 15.82
CA LEU A 256 7.98 1.89 16.45
C LEU A 256 8.72 2.17 17.75
N ALA A 257 8.40 1.48 18.83
CA ALA A 257 8.99 1.72 20.13
C ALA A 257 9.33 0.42 20.89
N TYR A 258 10.36 0.53 21.72
CA TYR A 258 10.63 -0.40 22.81
C TYR A 258 10.55 0.42 24.13
N PRO A 259 9.33 0.54 24.71
CA PRO A 259 9.09 1.44 25.85
C PRO A 259 9.97 1.14 27.05
N ASP A 260 10.16 -0.13 27.41
CA ASP A 260 10.97 -0.56 28.55
C ASP A 260 12.47 -0.17 28.43
N ARG A 261 12.92 0.11 27.21
CA ARG A 261 14.27 0.53 26.88
C ARG A 261 14.35 2.00 26.46
N LYS A 262 13.20 2.69 26.41
CA LYS A 262 13.09 4.04 25.87
C LYS A 262 13.77 4.20 24.51
N VAL A 263 13.58 3.23 23.59
CA VAL A 263 14.09 3.29 22.22
C VAL A 263 12.92 3.55 21.27
N ALA A 264 12.99 4.65 20.53
CA ALA A 264 12.04 5.05 19.49
C ALA A 264 12.69 4.92 18.11
N ILE A 265 11.92 4.44 17.14
CA ILE A 265 12.37 4.31 15.75
C ILE A 265 11.34 5.03 14.89
N GLU A 266 11.79 6.02 14.13
CA GLU A 266 10.97 6.92 13.33
C GLU A 266 11.39 6.84 11.87
N TYR A 267 10.46 6.58 10.96
CA TYR A 267 10.74 6.60 9.53
C TYR A 267 10.54 8.01 8.97
N HIS A 268 11.64 8.62 8.55
CA HIS A 268 11.60 9.89 7.83
C HIS A 268 11.51 9.66 6.32
N GLY A 269 10.30 9.84 5.77
CA GLY A 269 10.08 9.94 4.32
C GLY A 269 10.71 11.21 3.74
N VAL A 270 10.28 11.58 2.53
CA VAL A 270 10.66 12.88 1.94
C VAL A 270 10.08 13.99 2.83
N LEU A 271 10.96 14.78 3.44
CA LEU A 271 10.61 15.87 4.34
C LEU A 271 9.76 16.90 3.60
N HIS A 272 8.51 17.02 3.96
CA HIS A 272 7.70 18.19 3.59
C HIS A 272 8.07 19.34 4.52
N SER A 273 8.61 20.41 3.96
CA SER A 273 9.12 21.58 4.69
C SER A 273 8.14 22.16 5.73
N ALA A 274 6.84 22.03 5.50
CA ALA A 274 5.80 22.54 6.39
C ALA A 274 5.71 21.84 7.78
N ARG A 275 6.27 20.64 7.95
CA ARG A 275 6.24 19.89 9.22
C ARG A 275 7.62 19.73 9.87
N TYR A 276 8.67 20.14 9.17
CA TYR A 276 10.05 19.91 9.61
C TYR A 276 10.34 20.48 11.01
N ALA A 277 9.93 21.74 11.28
CA ALA A 277 10.17 22.36 12.57
C ALA A 277 9.48 21.60 13.72
N ALA A 278 8.21 21.20 13.52
CA ALA A 278 7.47 20.44 14.52
C ALA A 278 8.08 19.05 14.78
N ASP A 279 8.59 18.38 13.73
CA ASP A 279 9.27 17.09 13.88
C ASP A 279 10.58 17.21 14.63
N VAL A 280 11.37 18.27 14.38
CA VAL A 280 12.61 18.56 15.11
C VAL A 280 12.33 18.78 16.60
N GLU A 281 11.34 19.61 16.94
CA GLU A 281 10.95 19.86 18.33
C GLU A 281 10.44 18.60 19.04
N ARG A 282 9.64 17.77 18.34
CA ARG A 282 9.15 16.50 18.87
C ARG A 282 10.30 15.54 19.17
N ILE A 283 11.27 15.42 18.27
CA ILE A 283 12.45 14.55 18.46
C ILE A 283 13.31 15.09 19.63
N ALA A 284 13.48 16.40 19.74
CA ALA A 284 14.19 17.01 20.87
C ALA A 284 13.50 16.71 22.21
N ALA A 285 12.15 16.82 22.25
CA ALA A 285 11.38 16.51 23.44
C ALA A 285 11.46 15.02 23.83
N LEU A 286 11.42 14.10 22.86
CA LEU A 286 11.64 12.67 23.10
C LEU A 286 13.01 12.40 23.72
N ARG A 287 14.07 13.02 23.18
CA ARG A 287 15.45 12.90 23.72
C ARG A 287 15.56 13.48 25.13
N ALA A 288 14.93 14.62 25.39
CA ALA A 288 14.88 15.22 26.72
C ALA A 288 14.15 14.33 27.74
N ALA A 289 13.14 13.55 27.30
CA ALA A 289 12.46 12.57 28.13
C ALA A 289 13.23 11.22 28.24
N GLY A 290 14.48 11.18 27.80
CA GLY A 290 15.41 10.06 27.94
C GLY A 290 15.25 8.99 26.86
N TRP A 291 14.53 9.25 25.75
CA TRP A 291 14.40 8.32 24.64
C TRP A 291 15.61 8.35 23.71
N THR A 292 16.11 7.18 23.33
CA THR A 292 17.05 7.03 22.22
C THR A 292 16.24 7.00 20.92
N VAL A 293 16.33 8.04 20.10
CA VAL A 293 15.58 8.14 18.83
C VAL A 293 16.47 7.72 17.67
N ILE A 294 16.05 6.67 16.94
CA ILE A 294 16.68 6.18 15.72
C ILE A 294 15.86 6.66 14.52
N GLU A 295 16.40 7.63 13.82
CA GLU A 295 15.80 8.18 12.61
C GLU A 295 16.18 7.30 11.41
N VAL A 296 15.16 6.70 10.76
CA VAL A 296 15.33 5.82 9.60
C VAL A 296 15.10 6.64 8.33
N THR A 297 16.18 7.09 7.73
CA THR A 297 16.15 7.72 6.41
C THR A 297 16.02 6.68 5.29
N SER A 298 15.69 7.11 4.07
CA SER A 298 15.65 6.22 2.89
C SER A 298 17.00 5.50 2.66
N ALA A 299 18.13 6.18 2.95
CA ALA A 299 19.47 5.59 2.84
C ALA A 299 19.72 4.50 3.89
N LEU A 300 19.26 4.69 5.15
CA LEU A 300 19.37 3.67 6.19
C LEU A 300 18.39 2.51 5.94
N PHE A 301 17.19 2.81 5.47
CA PHE A 301 16.20 1.79 5.09
C PHE A 301 16.70 0.86 3.98
N ALA A 302 17.50 1.37 3.04
CA ALA A 302 18.13 0.58 1.99
C ALA A 302 19.28 -0.34 2.51
N GLN A 303 19.63 -0.25 3.80
CA GLN A 303 20.69 -1.01 4.47
C GLN A 303 20.13 -1.73 5.72
N PRO A 304 19.28 -2.76 5.55
CA PRO A 304 18.57 -3.38 6.68
C PRO A 304 19.49 -3.96 7.75
N GLU A 305 20.63 -4.53 7.38
CA GLU A 305 21.60 -5.05 8.36
C GLU A 305 22.14 -3.92 9.27
N ARG A 306 22.40 -2.74 8.69
CA ARG A 306 22.86 -1.57 9.43
C ARG A 306 21.79 -1.00 10.34
N LEU A 307 20.53 -0.98 9.88
CA LEU A 307 19.38 -0.60 10.69
C LEU A 307 19.23 -1.53 11.88
N VAL A 308 19.21 -2.84 11.66
CA VAL A 308 19.13 -3.88 12.70
C VAL A 308 20.27 -3.74 13.71
N ALA A 309 21.50 -3.54 13.25
CA ALA A 309 22.66 -3.35 14.15
C ALA A 309 22.52 -2.12 15.03
N ARG A 310 22.00 -0.97 14.51
CA ARG A 310 21.75 0.23 15.30
C ARG A 310 20.70 0.00 16.39
N VAL A 311 19.59 -0.66 16.03
CA VAL A 311 18.52 -0.96 17.01
C VAL A 311 19.03 -1.93 18.07
N ARG A 312 19.75 -2.99 17.68
CA ARG A 312 20.34 -3.96 18.62
C ARG A 312 21.29 -3.27 19.61
N ALA A 313 22.15 -2.38 19.13
CA ALA A 313 23.07 -1.62 19.99
C ALA A 313 22.34 -0.68 20.96
N ALA A 314 21.21 -0.09 20.53
CA ALA A 314 20.39 0.76 21.40
C ALA A 314 19.68 -0.04 22.50
N LEU A 315 19.21 -1.27 22.18
CA LEU A 315 18.53 -2.16 23.12
C LEU A 315 19.50 -2.81 24.15
N ALA A 316 20.80 -2.86 23.87
CA ALA A 316 21.81 -3.41 24.75
C ALA A 316 22.32 -2.44 25.83
N ARG A 317 21.92 -1.16 25.76
CA ARG A 317 22.23 -0.11 26.74
C ARG A 317 21.22 -0.11 27.88
#